data_d43806de0f853ea3924b731a16f23e0e
#
_entry.id   d43806de0f853ea3924b731a16f23e0e
#
_cell.length_a   1.000
_cell.length_b   1.000
_cell.length_c   1.000
_cell.angle_alpha   90.00
_cell.angle_beta   90.00
_cell.angle_gamma   90.00
#
_symmetry.space_group_name_H-M   'P 1'
#
loop_
_entity.id
_entity.type
_entity.pdbx_description
1 polymer ?
#
loop_
_entity_poly.entity_id
_entity_poly.type
_entity_poly.pdbx_seq_one_letter_code
_entity_poly.pdbx_strand_id
1 'polypeptide(L)'
;LALGMTLLDNEVTFSTCGDEQLKQDLQLVTLSQEVPVPEADYLFVSEPRRLSAVLVQAKCGTLIDPHKSASLLIRDSGEKTGTVTLYGAGIAGETTFHCSETARQALELRDQQQYEYPMGIDLIFVTDSGDVTCIPRLVRRRDSQWHM
;
A
#
# COMPACT_ATOMS: atom_id res chain seq x y z
N LEU A 1 0.99 6.67 -13.03
CA LEU A 1 0.12 7.78 -13.39
C LEU A 1 -1.34 7.36 -13.61
N ALA A 2 -1.60 6.29 -14.38
CA ALA A 2 -2.96 5.87 -14.71
C ALA A 2 -3.86 5.62 -13.48
N LEU A 3 -3.36 4.93 -12.46
CA LEU A 3 -4.11 4.74 -11.23
C LEU A 3 -4.36 6.05 -10.48
N GLY A 4 -3.40 6.98 -10.51
CA GLY A 4 -3.60 8.30 -9.94
C GLY A 4 -4.76 9.04 -10.60
N MET A 5 -4.85 8.99 -11.93
CA MET A 5 -5.97 9.58 -12.68
C MET A 5 -7.31 8.93 -12.34
N THR A 6 -7.31 7.65 -11.94
CA THR A 6 -8.52 6.91 -11.57
C THR A 6 -8.95 7.18 -10.13
N LEU A 7 -8.00 7.28 -9.20
CA LEU A 7 -8.25 7.34 -7.76
C LEU A 7 -8.31 8.75 -7.19
N LEU A 8 -7.60 9.71 -7.80
CA LEU A 8 -7.47 11.06 -7.26
C LEU A 8 -8.51 12.02 -7.81
N ASP A 9 -9.07 12.81 -6.93
CA ASP A 9 -9.96 13.92 -7.24
C ASP A 9 -9.77 15.06 -6.21
N ASN A 10 -10.70 16.01 -6.15
CA ASN A 10 -10.61 17.14 -5.21
C ASN A 10 -11.02 16.80 -3.78
N GLU A 11 -11.49 15.59 -3.52
CA GLU A 11 -11.93 15.15 -2.18
C GLU A 11 -10.84 14.37 -1.43
N VAL A 12 -9.81 13.92 -2.13
CA VAL A 12 -8.72 13.12 -1.55
C VAL A 12 -7.38 13.82 -1.71
N THR A 13 -6.42 13.41 -0.90
CA THR A 13 -5.06 13.96 -0.89
C THR A 13 -4.03 12.87 -1.21
N PHE A 14 -2.87 13.28 -1.68
CA PHE A 14 -1.81 12.33 -2.03
C PHE A 14 -0.43 12.84 -1.64
N SER A 15 0.54 11.93 -1.59
CA SER A 15 1.97 12.23 -1.58
C SER A 15 2.68 11.27 -2.52
N THR A 16 3.66 11.76 -3.26
CA THR A 16 4.51 10.94 -4.14
C THR A 16 5.80 10.49 -3.46
N CYS A 17 5.93 10.75 -2.16
CA CYS A 17 7.06 10.31 -1.35
C CYS A 17 8.42 10.71 -1.95
N GLY A 18 8.49 11.91 -2.51
CA GLY A 18 9.71 12.48 -3.09
C GLY A 18 9.89 12.28 -4.60
N ASP A 19 8.94 11.66 -5.28
CA ASP A 19 8.95 11.55 -6.74
C ASP A 19 8.37 12.84 -7.36
N GLU A 20 9.23 13.80 -7.64
CA GLU A 20 8.83 15.13 -8.14
C GLU A 20 8.19 15.08 -9.52
N GLN A 21 8.63 14.19 -10.41
CA GLN A 21 8.05 14.06 -11.74
C GLN A 21 6.60 13.54 -11.65
N LEU A 22 6.37 12.52 -10.87
CA LEU A 22 5.02 11.99 -10.66
C LEU A 22 4.11 13.02 -9.99
N LYS A 23 4.64 13.79 -9.03
CA LYS A 23 3.91 14.88 -8.36
C LYS A 23 3.43 15.91 -9.38
N GLN A 24 4.31 16.38 -10.27
CA GLN A 24 3.96 17.33 -11.31
C GLN A 24 2.92 16.78 -12.27
N ASP A 25 3.09 15.54 -12.71
CA ASP A 25 2.16 14.87 -13.62
C ASP A 25 0.77 14.74 -12.99
N LEU A 26 0.69 14.33 -11.73
CA LEU A 26 -0.60 14.19 -11.03
C LEU A 26 -1.27 15.54 -10.77
N GLN A 27 -0.51 16.57 -10.44
CA GLN A 27 -1.06 17.91 -10.25
C GLN A 27 -1.63 18.49 -11.54
N LEU A 28 -1.08 18.12 -12.69
CA LEU A 28 -1.58 18.57 -14.00
C LEU A 28 -2.89 17.89 -14.40
N VAL A 29 -3.07 16.60 -14.05
CA VAL A 29 -4.17 15.79 -14.56
C VAL A 29 -5.26 15.49 -13.54
N THR A 30 -5.04 15.82 -12.27
CA THR A 30 -6.05 15.64 -11.21
C THR A 30 -6.30 16.95 -10.46
N LEU A 31 -7.42 17.00 -9.75
CA LEU A 31 -7.73 18.12 -8.87
C LEU A 31 -7.33 17.83 -7.41
N SER A 32 -6.60 16.75 -7.18
CA SER A 32 -6.16 16.34 -5.86
C SER A 32 -5.00 17.20 -5.37
N GLN A 33 -4.91 17.37 -4.05
CA GLN A 33 -3.88 18.15 -3.40
C GLN A 33 -2.76 17.26 -2.86
N GLU A 34 -1.52 17.65 -3.14
CA GLU A 34 -0.34 17.03 -2.54
C GLU A 34 -0.18 17.53 -1.10
N VAL A 35 0.06 16.60 -0.18
CA VAL A 35 0.23 16.86 1.26
C VAL A 35 1.38 16.01 1.81
N PRO A 36 1.87 16.30 3.03
CA PRO A 36 2.86 15.43 3.68
C PRO A 36 2.35 14.00 3.89
N VAL A 37 3.29 13.05 3.95
CA VAL A 37 2.99 11.61 4.07
C VAL A 37 1.97 11.30 5.18
N PRO A 38 2.08 11.83 6.42
CA PRO A 38 1.14 11.49 7.49
C PRO A 38 -0.31 11.94 7.25
N GLU A 39 -0.52 12.86 6.31
CA GLU A 39 -1.85 13.43 6.03
C GLU A 39 -2.47 12.83 4.76
N ALA A 40 -1.69 12.17 3.92
CA ALA A 40 -2.13 11.71 2.60
C ALA A 40 -3.08 10.51 2.67
N ASP A 41 -4.11 10.55 1.85
CA ASP A 41 -5.02 9.41 1.63
C ASP A 41 -4.38 8.35 0.73
N TYR A 42 -3.60 8.78 -0.25
CA TYR A 42 -2.89 7.93 -1.21
C TYR A 42 -1.41 8.25 -1.21
N LEU A 43 -0.59 7.20 -1.09
CA LEU A 43 0.87 7.31 -1.06
C LEU A 43 1.45 6.54 -2.23
N PHE A 44 2.15 7.23 -3.12
CA PHE A 44 2.79 6.64 -4.29
C PHE A 44 4.26 6.35 -3.97
N VAL A 45 4.63 5.09 -3.91
CA VAL A 45 5.99 4.65 -3.60
C VAL A 45 6.63 4.09 -4.88
N SER A 46 7.40 4.92 -5.56
CA SER A 46 8.11 4.54 -6.79
C SER A 46 9.40 3.78 -6.50
N GLU A 47 9.99 3.98 -5.33
CA GLU A 47 11.24 3.37 -4.92
C GLU A 47 11.05 2.50 -3.67
N PRO A 48 11.25 1.16 -3.75
CA PRO A 48 11.04 0.25 -2.63
C PRO A 48 11.84 0.59 -1.37
N ARG A 49 12.99 1.24 -1.50
CA ARG A 49 13.81 1.68 -0.36
C ARG A 49 13.09 2.65 0.57
N ARG A 50 12.03 3.32 0.10
CA ARG A 50 11.26 4.27 0.89
C ARG A 50 10.11 3.63 1.67
N LEU A 51 9.81 2.36 1.44
CA LEU A 51 8.68 1.67 2.05
C LEU A 51 8.70 1.72 3.57
N SER A 52 9.85 1.46 4.19
CA SER A 52 9.97 1.45 5.65
C SER A 52 9.59 2.80 6.26
N ALA A 53 10.18 3.89 5.77
CA ALA A 53 9.90 5.23 6.26
C ALA A 53 8.45 5.66 6.00
N VAL A 54 7.90 5.33 4.84
CA VAL A 54 6.53 5.67 4.46
C VAL A 54 5.53 4.94 5.34
N LEU A 55 5.72 3.64 5.57
CA LEU A 55 4.80 2.85 6.39
C LEU A 55 4.76 3.30 7.85
N VAL A 56 5.88 3.75 8.39
CA VAL A 56 5.92 4.29 9.76
C VAL A 56 5.09 5.58 9.89
N GLN A 57 5.07 6.41 8.84
CA GLN A 57 4.42 7.71 8.85
C GLN A 57 2.98 7.69 8.34
N ALA A 58 2.61 6.71 7.53
CA ALA A 58 1.30 6.63 6.88
C ALA A 58 0.18 6.53 7.92
N LYS A 59 -0.91 7.28 7.70
CA LYS A 59 -2.08 7.21 8.58
C LYS A 59 -2.78 5.86 8.44
N CYS A 60 -3.10 5.24 9.57
CA CYS A 60 -3.73 3.92 9.63
C CYS A 60 -5.23 3.97 9.96
N GLY A 61 -5.81 5.16 10.00
CA GLY A 61 -7.18 5.36 10.44
C GLY A 61 -7.28 5.47 11.98
N THR A 62 -8.50 5.48 12.47
CA THR A 62 -8.79 5.47 13.90
C THR A 62 -9.76 4.34 14.23
N LEU A 63 -9.96 4.04 15.49
CA LEU A 63 -10.94 3.04 15.91
C LEU A 63 -12.37 3.40 15.50
N ILE A 64 -12.68 4.71 15.47
CA ILE A 64 -14.00 5.21 15.07
C ILE A 64 -14.10 5.26 13.55
N ASP A 65 -13.05 5.71 12.87
CA ASP A 65 -13.00 5.89 11.43
C ASP A 65 -11.84 5.08 10.81
N PRO A 66 -11.90 3.74 10.82
CA PRO A 66 -10.81 2.92 10.29
C PRO A 66 -10.60 3.09 8.78
N HIS A 67 -11.64 3.57 8.08
CA HIS A 67 -11.58 3.84 6.64
C HIS A 67 -10.76 5.09 6.29
N LYS A 68 -10.45 5.95 7.25
CA LYS A 68 -9.57 7.12 7.07
C LYS A 68 -8.09 6.73 7.10
N SER A 69 -7.77 5.56 6.61
CA SER A 69 -6.42 5.04 6.46
C SER A 69 -5.85 5.34 5.08
N ALA A 70 -4.53 5.38 4.99
CA ALA A 70 -3.85 5.53 3.71
C ALA A 70 -3.88 4.24 2.89
N SER A 71 -3.83 4.40 1.57
CA SER A 71 -3.55 3.32 0.63
C SER A 71 -2.19 3.59 -0.03
N LEU A 72 -1.31 2.61 -0.01
CA LEU A 72 -0.01 2.69 -0.67
C LEU A 72 -0.09 2.08 -2.07
N LEU A 73 0.30 2.86 -3.07
CA LEU A 73 0.49 2.38 -4.44
C LEU A 73 1.98 2.17 -4.65
N ILE A 74 2.40 0.93 -4.78
CA ILE A 74 3.81 0.54 -4.80
C ILE A 74 4.17 0.03 -6.19
N ARG A 75 5.20 0.63 -6.78
CA ARG A 75 5.75 0.15 -8.05
C ARG A 75 6.45 -1.19 -7.83
N ASP A 76 6.05 -2.18 -8.62
CA ASP A 76 6.52 -3.56 -8.51
C ASP A 76 7.09 -4.04 -9.86
N SER A 77 8.12 -4.89 -9.80
CA SER A 77 8.72 -5.49 -10.99
C SER A 77 7.79 -6.50 -11.67
N GLY A 78 6.90 -7.12 -10.91
CA GLY A 78 6.05 -8.22 -11.38
C GLY A 78 6.74 -9.59 -11.39
N GLU A 79 8.02 -9.67 -11.05
CA GLU A 79 8.74 -10.94 -10.93
C GLU A 79 8.31 -11.67 -9.67
N LYS A 80 7.68 -12.82 -9.85
CA LYS A 80 7.19 -13.63 -8.72
C LYS A 80 8.29 -14.58 -8.25
N THR A 81 9.06 -14.11 -7.27
CA THR A 81 10.25 -14.83 -6.76
C THR A 81 9.98 -15.66 -5.52
N GLY A 82 8.79 -15.55 -4.92
CA GLY A 82 8.45 -16.27 -3.71
C GLY A 82 6.97 -16.34 -3.45
N THR A 83 6.62 -16.90 -2.30
CA THR A 83 5.24 -17.03 -1.86
C THR A 83 5.09 -16.58 -0.41
N VAL A 84 3.93 -16.07 -0.07
CA VAL A 84 3.51 -15.81 1.30
C VAL A 84 2.13 -16.41 1.52
N THR A 85 1.84 -16.79 2.75
CA THR A 85 0.52 -17.26 3.13
C THR A 85 -0.26 -16.09 3.71
N LEU A 86 -1.46 -15.83 3.16
CA LEU A 86 -2.34 -14.76 3.58
C LEU A 86 -3.58 -15.32 4.28
N TYR A 87 -4.08 -14.59 5.25
CA TYR A 87 -5.36 -14.86 5.93
C TYR A 87 -6.06 -13.54 6.24
N GLY A 88 -7.33 -13.60 6.58
CA GLY A 88 -8.08 -12.43 7.02
C GLY A 88 -9.38 -12.23 6.26
N ALA A 89 -9.88 -11.01 6.26
CA ALA A 89 -11.17 -10.65 5.70
C ALA A 89 -11.28 -11.03 4.22
N GLY A 90 -12.32 -11.77 3.88
CA GLY A 90 -12.57 -12.21 2.50
C GLY A 90 -11.83 -13.47 2.08
N ILE A 91 -11.02 -14.05 2.96
CA ILE A 91 -10.29 -15.29 2.69
C ILE A 91 -10.86 -16.42 3.55
N ALA A 92 -11.28 -17.52 2.90
CA ALA A 92 -11.72 -18.73 3.59
C ALA A 92 -10.49 -19.51 4.10
N GLY A 93 -10.15 -19.33 5.39
CA GLY A 93 -8.94 -19.90 5.99
C GLY A 93 -7.68 -19.18 5.54
N GLU A 94 -6.93 -19.80 4.65
CA GLU A 94 -5.65 -19.28 4.16
C GLU A 94 -5.57 -19.38 2.64
N THR A 95 -4.75 -18.52 2.03
CA THR A 95 -4.43 -18.62 0.61
C THR A 95 -2.93 -18.37 0.39
N THR A 96 -2.40 -18.92 -0.70
CA THR A 96 -1.02 -18.69 -1.11
C THR A 96 -0.98 -17.53 -2.10
N PHE A 97 -0.15 -16.53 -1.80
CA PHE A 97 0.09 -15.39 -2.67
C PHE A 97 1.48 -15.49 -3.28
N HIS A 98 1.53 -15.62 -4.61
CA HIS A 98 2.79 -15.59 -5.36
C HIS A 98 3.19 -14.14 -5.58
N CYS A 99 4.35 -13.75 -5.04
CA CYS A 99 4.72 -12.35 -4.98
C CYS A 99 6.17 -12.09 -5.37
N SER A 100 6.44 -10.83 -5.70
CA SER A 100 7.78 -10.30 -5.86
C SER A 100 8.46 -10.09 -4.51
N GLU A 101 9.76 -9.84 -4.53
CA GLU A 101 10.50 -9.45 -3.33
C GLU A 101 9.97 -8.12 -2.75
N THR A 102 9.64 -7.16 -3.61
CA THR A 102 9.06 -5.87 -3.17
C THR A 102 7.74 -6.08 -2.44
N ALA A 103 6.84 -6.92 -2.99
CA ALA A 103 5.54 -7.19 -2.36
C ALA A 103 5.71 -7.93 -1.03
N ARG A 104 6.61 -8.90 -0.96
CA ARG A 104 6.93 -9.62 0.28
C ARG A 104 7.44 -8.66 1.36
N GLN A 105 8.37 -7.80 0.99
CA GLN A 105 8.94 -6.81 1.91
C GLN A 105 7.89 -5.81 2.40
N ALA A 106 7.04 -5.33 1.51
CA ALA A 106 5.97 -4.39 1.87
C ALA A 106 4.98 -5.01 2.86
N LEU A 107 4.57 -6.25 2.63
CA LEU A 107 3.69 -6.99 3.54
C LEU A 107 4.34 -7.19 4.92
N GLU A 108 5.60 -7.57 4.94
CA GLU A 108 6.35 -7.76 6.17
C GLU A 108 6.46 -6.47 6.97
N LEU A 109 6.86 -5.37 6.34
CA LEU A 109 7.00 -4.07 6.98
C LEU A 109 5.65 -3.54 7.49
N ARG A 110 4.58 -3.71 6.71
CA ARG A 110 3.24 -3.30 7.13
C ARG A 110 2.80 -4.06 8.37
N ASP A 111 2.95 -5.38 8.36
CA ASP A 111 2.45 -6.23 9.44
C ASP A 111 3.29 -6.06 10.73
N GLN A 112 4.54 -5.64 10.61
CA GLN A 112 5.38 -5.28 11.76
C GLN A 112 4.86 -4.07 12.53
N GLN A 113 4.03 -3.21 11.94
CA GLN A 113 3.43 -2.06 12.62
C GLN A 113 2.39 -2.47 13.66
N GLN A 114 1.86 -3.69 13.58
CA GLN A 114 0.91 -4.26 14.56
C GLN A 114 -0.30 -3.35 14.83
N TYR A 115 -0.99 -2.93 13.76
CA TYR A 115 -2.17 -2.08 13.88
C TYR A 115 -3.25 -2.75 14.69
N GLU A 116 -3.91 -1.97 15.57
CA GLU A 116 -5.08 -2.44 16.30
C GLU A 116 -6.27 -2.60 15.35
N TYR A 117 -6.96 -3.75 15.42
CA TYR A 117 -8.13 -4.00 14.59
C TYR A 117 -9.23 -2.96 14.86
N PRO A 118 -9.89 -2.38 13.85
CA PRO A 118 -9.83 -2.68 12.41
C PRO A 118 -8.93 -1.73 11.61
N MET A 119 -8.02 -1.03 12.25
CA MET A 119 -7.10 -0.12 11.58
C MET A 119 -6.05 -0.85 10.75
N GLY A 120 -5.42 -0.14 9.82
CA GLY A 120 -4.35 -0.69 9.00
C GLY A 120 -4.15 0.12 7.72
N ILE A 121 -3.39 -0.43 6.80
CA ILE A 121 -3.03 0.20 5.54
C ILE A 121 -3.28 -0.77 4.40
N ASP A 122 -3.95 -0.29 3.35
CA ASP A 122 -4.16 -1.06 2.12
C ASP A 122 -2.91 -0.96 1.24
N LEU A 123 -2.51 -2.07 0.64
CA LEU A 123 -1.39 -2.12 -0.30
C LEU A 123 -1.89 -2.41 -1.71
N ILE A 124 -1.41 -1.64 -2.68
CA ILE A 124 -1.73 -1.79 -4.09
C ILE A 124 -0.39 -1.89 -4.84
N PHE A 125 -0.14 -3.04 -5.45
CA PHE A 125 1.08 -3.28 -6.23
C PHE A 125 0.78 -3.09 -7.71
N VAL A 126 1.60 -2.30 -8.39
CA VAL A 126 1.42 -1.94 -9.79
C VAL A 126 2.69 -2.24 -10.56
N THR A 127 2.57 -3.01 -11.64
CA THR A 127 3.68 -3.28 -12.55
C THR A 127 3.70 -2.31 -13.71
N ASP A 128 4.85 -2.18 -14.37
CA ASP A 128 4.97 -1.35 -15.58
C ASP A 128 4.11 -1.88 -16.74
N SER A 129 3.77 -3.18 -16.74
CA SER A 129 2.87 -3.78 -17.72
C SER A 129 1.37 -3.54 -17.43
N GLY A 130 1.05 -2.91 -16.31
CA GLY A 130 -0.32 -2.56 -15.96
C GLY A 130 -1.05 -3.57 -15.07
N ASP A 131 -0.36 -4.59 -14.56
CA ASP A 131 -0.95 -5.52 -13.60
C ASP A 131 -1.11 -4.85 -12.24
N VAL A 132 -2.27 -5.01 -11.61
CA VAL A 132 -2.61 -4.42 -10.31
C VAL A 132 -3.02 -5.52 -9.35
N THR A 133 -2.40 -5.54 -8.18
CA THR A 133 -2.75 -6.47 -7.09
C THR A 133 -3.00 -5.68 -5.81
N CYS A 134 -4.15 -5.91 -5.18
CA CYS A 134 -4.54 -5.23 -3.96
C CYS A 134 -4.54 -6.19 -2.77
N ILE A 135 -3.88 -5.81 -1.69
CA ILE A 135 -3.91 -6.51 -0.41
C ILE A 135 -4.54 -5.58 0.62
N PRO A 136 -5.82 -5.80 0.98
CA PRO A 136 -6.52 -4.92 1.93
C PRO A 136 -5.90 -4.92 3.32
N ARG A 137 -6.19 -3.88 4.09
CA ARG A 137 -5.61 -3.69 5.44
C ARG A 137 -5.89 -4.82 6.43
N LEU A 138 -6.99 -5.54 6.25
CA LEU A 138 -7.38 -6.65 7.13
C LEU A 138 -6.95 -8.03 6.62
N VAL A 139 -6.23 -8.07 5.49
CA VAL A 139 -5.57 -9.28 4.99
C VAL A 139 -4.11 -9.23 5.42
N ARG A 140 -3.68 -10.24 6.17
CA ARG A 140 -2.37 -10.26 6.80
C ARG A 140 -1.56 -11.48 6.37
N ARG A 141 -0.27 -11.34 6.48
CA ARG A 141 0.68 -12.43 6.26
C ARG A 141 0.74 -13.29 7.51
N ARG A 142 0.69 -14.62 7.32
CA ARG A 142 0.95 -15.54 8.42
C ARG A 142 2.46 -15.63 8.66
N ASP A 143 2.86 -15.47 9.91
CA ASP A 143 4.26 -15.56 10.29
C ASP A 143 4.74 -17.00 10.28
N SER A 144 5.88 -17.27 9.64
CA SER A 144 6.49 -18.60 9.57
C SER A 144 6.98 -19.11 10.93
N GLN A 145 7.08 -18.21 11.92
CA GLN A 145 7.55 -18.58 13.27
C GLN A 145 6.55 -19.37 14.09
N TRP A 146 5.30 -19.48 13.64
CA TRP A 146 4.25 -20.20 14.36
C TRP A 146 4.17 -21.69 13.98
N HIS A 147 5.06 -22.16 13.15
CA HIS A 147 5.12 -23.57 12.72
C HIS A 147 6.17 -24.40 13.43
N MET A 148 6.70 -23.88 14.55
CA MET A 148 7.63 -24.66 15.38
C MET A 148 6.92 -25.25 16.60
#